data_cb43fae20242d7e521f91ab00d7c4c79
#
_entry.id   cb43fae20242d7e521f91ab00d7c4c79
#
_cell.length_a   1.000
_cell.length_b   1.000
_cell.length_c   1.000
_cell.angle_alpha   90.00
_cell.angle_beta   90.00
_cell.angle_gamma   90.00
#
_symmetry.space_group_name_H-M   'P 1'
#
loop_
_entity.id
_entity.type
_entity.pdbx_description
1 polymer ?
#
loop_
_entity_poly.entity_id
_entity_poly.type
_entity_poly.pdbx_seq_one_letter_code
_entity_poly.pdbx_strand_id
1 'polypeptide(L)'
;MTHTEHNMPSALVEVMAIVNITPDSFFSSSRNSAYDDVVRRVEQSVAEGADILDLGGYSSRPGADDISVEEEWRRVQMGLDAVRSVGGDVRVSIDTFRSEIVRRAYEHYGRFTVNDISAGEQDEHMVATVARLGLEYVAMHMRGRSDTMQSLTQYDNGVVADVEQYLRRRADELVAEGIERDRIILDPGYGFAKSVEQNWQLLDVIEPLCKDYKVLVGVSRKSMIYKPLGLSPEEVLPGSLALAWEAMRRGACVLRVHDVAATRQVADMYNYYKTLMR
;
A
#
# COMPACT_ATOMS: atom_id res chain seq x y z
N MET A 1 24.52 2.79 -29.46
CA MET A 1 23.94 2.24 -28.20
C MET A 1 22.45 2.36 -28.35
N THR A 2 21.80 1.26 -28.69
CA THR A 2 20.35 1.19 -28.94
C THR A 2 19.66 1.09 -27.60
N HIS A 3 18.96 2.16 -27.20
CA HIS A 3 18.00 2.10 -26.10
C HIS A 3 16.85 1.16 -26.51
N THR A 4 16.88 -0.05 -26.00
CA THR A 4 15.71 -0.91 -26.02
C THR A 4 14.67 -0.29 -25.08
N GLU A 5 13.67 0.38 -25.65
CA GLU A 5 12.46 0.76 -24.91
C GLU A 5 11.85 -0.53 -24.38
N HIS A 6 12.00 -0.78 -23.09
CA HIS A 6 11.24 -1.81 -22.38
C HIS A 6 9.82 -1.30 -22.24
N ASN A 7 9.04 -1.53 -23.31
CA ASN A 7 7.60 -1.30 -23.27
C ASN A 7 7.00 -2.42 -22.38
N MET A 8 6.93 -2.17 -21.07
CA MET A 8 6.20 -3.07 -20.17
C MET A 8 4.76 -3.16 -20.69
N PRO A 9 4.19 -4.37 -20.90
CA PRO A 9 2.80 -4.48 -21.27
C PRO A 9 1.98 -3.75 -20.19
N SER A 10 1.04 -2.90 -20.61
CA SER A 10 0.21 -2.15 -19.68
C SER A 10 -0.57 -3.16 -18.83
N ALA A 11 -0.05 -3.47 -17.66
CA ALA A 11 -0.70 -4.34 -16.70
C ALA A 11 -2.09 -3.78 -16.37
N LEU A 12 -3.05 -4.67 -16.15
CA LEU A 12 -4.33 -4.29 -15.60
C LEU A 12 -4.12 -3.64 -14.24
N VAL A 13 -4.93 -2.64 -13.93
CA VAL A 13 -4.87 -1.99 -12.62
C VAL A 13 -5.40 -2.93 -11.56
N GLU A 14 -4.67 -3.10 -10.49
CA GLU A 14 -5.00 -3.98 -9.37
C GLU A 14 -5.58 -3.18 -8.21
N VAL A 15 -6.64 -3.72 -7.60
CA VAL A 15 -7.29 -3.14 -6.42
C VAL A 15 -6.81 -3.88 -5.17
N MET A 16 -6.09 -3.16 -4.30
CA MET A 16 -5.59 -3.65 -3.01
C MET A 16 -6.53 -3.18 -1.90
N ALA A 17 -7.25 -4.13 -1.30
CA ALA A 17 -8.18 -3.86 -0.20
C ALA A 17 -7.45 -3.72 1.13
N ILE A 18 -7.72 -2.65 1.87
CA ILE A 18 -7.21 -2.45 3.23
C ILE A 18 -7.99 -3.35 4.19
N VAL A 19 -7.29 -4.22 4.90
CA VAL A 19 -7.84 -5.09 5.96
C VAL A 19 -7.07 -4.84 7.26
N ASN A 20 -7.48 -3.79 7.99
CA ASN A 20 -6.86 -3.44 9.28
C ASN A 20 -7.39 -4.37 10.37
N ILE A 21 -6.49 -5.12 11.01
CA ILE A 21 -6.80 -6.06 12.10
C ILE A 21 -6.39 -5.39 13.44
N THR A 22 -7.00 -4.23 13.70
CA THR A 22 -6.73 -3.42 14.90
C THR A 22 -7.95 -3.39 15.81
N PRO A 23 -7.79 -3.13 17.14
CA PRO A 23 -8.90 -3.07 18.08
C PRO A 23 -10.03 -2.13 17.64
N ASP A 24 -9.69 -0.96 17.11
CA ASP A 24 -10.66 0.02 16.66
C ASP A 24 -11.50 -0.43 15.47
N SER A 25 -11.02 -1.45 14.74
CA SER A 25 -11.69 -1.96 13.53
C SER A 25 -12.60 -3.16 13.80
N PHE A 26 -12.34 -3.98 14.86
CA PHE A 26 -12.99 -5.30 15.01
C PHE A 26 -13.30 -5.74 16.45
N PHE A 27 -12.99 -4.95 17.50
CA PHE A 27 -13.19 -5.45 18.87
C PHE A 27 -14.55 -5.07 19.48
N SER A 28 -15.54 -5.95 19.31
CA SER A 28 -16.64 -6.11 20.24
C SER A 28 -16.51 -7.42 21.01
N SER A 29 -16.21 -7.35 22.30
CA SER A 29 -16.46 -8.31 23.40
C SER A 29 -15.87 -9.73 23.42
N SER A 30 -15.44 -10.40 22.34
CA SER A 30 -14.79 -11.73 22.43
C SER A 30 -13.81 -12.02 21.29
N ARG A 31 -12.83 -12.95 21.54
CA ARG A 31 -11.85 -13.36 20.52
C ARG A 31 -12.50 -14.01 19.29
N ASN A 32 -13.57 -14.78 19.48
CA ASN A 32 -14.27 -15.44 18.39
C ASN A 32 -15.01 -14.43 17.51
N SER A 33 -15.64 -13.42 18.11
CA SER A 33 -16.30 -12.35 17.35
C SER A 33 -15.31 -11.55 16.51
N ALA A 34 -14.09 -11.28 17.03
CA ALA A 34 -13.05 -10.60 16.29
C ALA A 34 -12.57 -11.38 15.05
N TYR A 35 -12.41 -12.71 15.17
CA TYR A 35 -12.07 -13.57 14.04
C TYR A 35 -13.18 -13.57 12.98
N ASP A 36 -14.43 -13.74 13.39
CA ASP A 36 -15.58 -13.74 12.48
C ASP A 36 -15.72 -12.39 11.75
N ASP A 37 -15.39 -11.27 12.42
CA ASP A 37 -15.37 -9.93 11.79
C ASP A 37 -14.28 -9.82 10.73
N VAL A 38 -13.09 -10.37 10.97
CA VAL A 38 -12.00 -10.42 10.00
C VAL A 38 -12.39 -11.29 8.81
N VAL A 39 -12.96 -12.46 9.04
CA VAL A 39 -13.46 -13.37 7.99
C VAL A 39 -14.48 -12.64 7.11
N ARG A 40 -15.49 -12.02 7.72
CA ARG A 40 -16.50 -11.23 6.96
C ARG A 40 -15.87 -10.11 6.11
N ARG A 41 -14.87 -9.40 6.66
CA ARG A 41 -14.17 -8.35 5.90
C ARG A 41 -13.38 -8.91 4.72
N VAL A 42 -12.73 -10.06 4.89
CA VAL A 42 -12.03 -10.77 3.82
C VAL A 42 -13.02 -11.23 2.76
N GLU A 43 -14.09 -11.93 3.14
CA GLU A 43 -15.16 -12.38 2.23
C GLU A 43 -15.75 -11.22 1.42
N GLN A 44 -16.09 -10.12 2.11
CA GLN A 44 -16.61 -8.92 1.46
C GLN A 44 -15.61 -8.34 0.45
N SER A 45 -14.33 -8.20 0.82
CA SER A 45 -13.32 -7.64 -0.07
C SER A 45 -13.10 -8.50 -1.31
N VAL A 46 -13.10 -9.82 -1.18
CA VAL A 46 -13.01 -10.77 -2.30
C VAL A 46 -14.25 -10.67 -3.19
N ALA A 47 -15.45 -10.67 -2.61
CA ALA A 47 -16.70 -10.54 -3.34
C ALA A 47 -16.83 -9.19 -4.08
N GLU A 48 -16.25 -8.12 -3.53
CA GLU A 48 -16.18 -6.79 -4.13
C GLU A 48 -15.13 -6.66 -5.24
N GLY A 49 -14.31 -7.71 -5.48
CA GLY A 49 -13.33 -7.78 -6.57
C GLY A 49 -11.96 -7.23 -6.22
N ALA A 50 -11.50 -7.40 -4.98
CA ALA A 50 -10.11 -7.13 -4.62
C ALA A 50 -9.16 -8.14 -5.30
N ASP A 51 -8.07 -7.65 -5.87
CA ASP A 51 -6.98 -8.47 -6.41
C ASP A 51 -5.96 -8.83 -5.32
N ILE A 52 -5.82 -7.95 -4.32
CA ILE A 52 -4.88 -8.07 -3.20
C ILE A 52 -5.60 -7.71 -1.90
N LEU A 53 -5.37 -8.49 -0.84
CA LEU A 53 -5.78 -8.16 0.53
C LEU A 53 -4.56 -7.70 1.32
N ASP A 54 -4.54 -6.46 1.79
CA ASP A 54 -3.44 -5.88 2.55
C ASP A 54 -3.74 -5.94 4.05
N LEU A 55 -3.15 -6.93 4.71
CA LEU A 55 -3.39 -7.27 6.11
C LEU A 55 -2.49 -6.43 7.03
N GLY A 56 -3.08 -5.52 7.81
CA GLY A 56 -2.35 -4.68 8.76
C GLY A 56 -2.66 -5.05 10.21
N GLY A 57 -1.66 -5.56 10.95
CA GLY A 57 -1.75 -5.82 12.38
C GLY A 57 -1.36 -4.62 13.24
N TYR A 58 -0.56 -3.71 12.71
CA TYR A 58 -0.08 -2.49 13.34
C TYR A 58 -0.81 -1.26 12.81
N SER A 59 -1.08 -0.27 13.64
CA SER A 59 -1.67 1.00 13.19
C SER A 59 -0.59 2.07 13.03
N SER A 60 -0.41 2.57 11.81
CA SER A 60 0.48 3.70 11.51
C SER A 60 -0.18 5.07 11.67
N ARG A 61 -1.41 5.13 12.22
CA ARG A 61 -2.10 6.41 12.49
C ARG A 61 -1.37 7.18 13.58
N PRO A 62 -1.27 8.53 13.48
CA PRO A 62 -0.75 9.34 14.56
C PRO A 62 -1.50 9.09 15.88
N GLY A 63 -0.76 8.84 16.97
CA GLY A 63 -1.34 8.58 18.28
C GLY A 63 -1.80 7.14 18.54
N ALA A 64 -1.58 6.22 17.61
CA ALA A 64 -1.82 4.80 17.86
C ALA A 64 -0.75 4.25 18.82
N ASP A 65 -1.17 3.34 19.71
CA ASP A 65 -0.27 2.65 20.62
C ASP A 65 0.76 1.80 19.87
N ASP A 66 2.02 1.83 20.33
CA ASP A 66 3.01 0.86 19.89
C ASP A 66 2.68 -0.52 20.48
N ILE A 67 2.70 -1.54 19.64
CA ILE A 67 2.38 -2.91 20.05
C ILE A 67 3.59 -3.82 19.94
N SER A 68 3.62 -4.87 20.77
CA SER A 68 4.67 -5.88 20.70
C SER A 68 4.62 -6.67 19.38
N VAL A 69 5.75 -7.27 19.01
CA VAL A 69 5.86 -8.18 17.85
C VAL A 69 4.86 -9.35 18.00
N GLU A 70 4.68 -9.87 19.22
CA GLU A 70 3.75 -10.97 19.49
C GLU A 70 2.29 -10.58 19.25
N GLU A 71 1.90 -9.37 19.62
CA GLU A 71 0.54 -8.87 19.38
C GLU A 71 0.31 -8.59 17.88
N GLU A 72 1.29 -8.00 17.18
CA GLU A 72 1.21 -7.81 15.73
C GLU A 72 1.12 -9.17 15.01
N TRP A 73 1.96 -10.12 15.39
CA TRP A 73 1.91 -11.46 14.83
C TRP A 73 0.55 -12.13 15.03
N ARG A 74 0.02 -12.08 16.25
CA ARG A 74 -1.30 -12.64 16.56
C ARG A 74 -2.40 -12.09 15.64
N ARG A 75 -2.36 -10.79 15.33
CA ARG A 75 -3.31 -10.14 14.43
C ARG A 75 -3.08 -10.56 12.98
N VAL A 76 -1.85 -10.49 12.51
CA VAL A 76 -1.50 -10.90 11.13
C VAL A 76 -1.84 -12.37 10.90
N GLN A 77 -1.51 -13.25 11.83
CA GLN A 77 -1.86 -14.67 11.75
C GLN A 77 -3.38 -14.87 11.63
N MET A 78 -4.17 -14.16 12.43
CA MET A 78 -5.64 -14.19 12.35
C MET A 78 -6.13 -13.81 10.94
N GLY A 79 -5.54 -12.77 10.33
CA GLY A 79 -5.85 -12.36 8.96
C GLY A 79 -5.50 -13.43 7.94
N LEU A 80 -4.31 -14.02 8.04
CA LEU A 80 -3.86 -15.10 7.15
C LEU A 80 -4.75 -16.35 7.25
N ASP A 81 -5.16 -16.72 8.46
CA ASP A 81 -6.08 -17.83 8.69
C ASP A 81 -7.48 -17.54 8.12
N ALA A 82 -7.96 -16.29 8.24
CA ALA A 82 -9.21 -15.87 7.62
C ALA A 82 -9.14 -15.96 6.07
N VAL A 83 -8.05 -15.49 5.45
CA VAL A 83 -7.86 -15.62 3.99
C VAL A 83 -7.89 -17.09 3.56
N ARG A 84 -7.21 -17.97 4.29
CA ARG A 84 -7.26 -19.41 3.99
C ARG A 84 -8.65 -20.02 4.13
N SER A 85 -9.43 -19.56 5.12
CA SER A 85 -10.78 -20.09 5.33
C SER A 85 -11.76 -19.68 4.23
N VAL A 86 -11.59 -18.48 3.68
CA VAL A 86 -12.38 -17.96 2.56
C VAL A 86 -11.96 -18.62 1.24
N GLY A 87 -10.66 -18.85 1.05
CA GLY A 87 -10.13 -19.44 -0.18
C GLY A 87 -10.14 -18.50 -1.36
N GLY A 88 -9.88 -19.03 -2.56
CA GLY A 88 -9.79 -18.26 -3.81
C GLY A 88 -8.35 -17.89 -4.17
N ASP A 89 -8.20 -17.18 -5.31
CA ASP A 89 -6.89 -16.83 -5.89
C ASP A 89 -6.46 -15.39 -5.53
N VAL A 90 -7.09 -14.77 -4.50
CA VAL A 90 -6.73 -13.42 -4.07
C VAL A 90 -5.33 -13.42 -3.48
N ARG A 91 -4.50 -12.47 -3.92
CA ARG A 91 -3.15 -12.31 -3.38
C ARG A 91 -3.18 -11.62 -2.02
N VAL A 92 -2.16 -11.90 -1.22
CA VAL A 92 -1.99 -11.31 0.11
C VAL A 92 -0.84 -10.31 0.09
N SER A 93 -1.03 -9.20 0.75
CA SER A 93 -0.01 -8.24 1.18
C SER A 93 -0.03 -8.15 2.70
N ILE A 94 1.11 -7.89 3.33
CA ILE A 94 1.22 -7.69 4.78
C ILE A 94 1.83 -6.31 5.02
N ASP A 95 1.04 -5.42 5.67
CA ASP A 95 1.45 -4.08 6.08
C ASP A 95 2.24 -4.19 7.39
N THR A 96 3.56 -4.21 7.28
CA THR A 96 4.50 -4.31 8.40
C THR A 96 5.87 -3.75 8.05
N PHE A 97 6.53 -3.13 9.00
CA PHE A 97 7.92 -2.70 8.94
C PHE A 97 8.87 -3.63 9.76
N ARG A 98 8.39 -4.80 10.22
CA ARG A 98 9.14 -5.73 11.07
C ARG A 98 9.47 -7.02 10.31
N SER A 99 10.76 -7.28 10.11
CA SER A 99 11.27 -8.49 9.42
C SER A 99 10.85 -9.79 10.11
N GLU A 100 10.70 -9.78 11.43
CA GLU A 100 10.25 -10.95 12.20
C GLU A 100 8.81 -11.34 11.83
N ILE A 101 7.91 -10.36 11.59
CA ILE A 101 6.57 -10.61 11.10
C ILE A 101 6.61 -11.23 9.69
N VAL A 102 7.46 -10.68 8.81
CA VAL A 102 7.67 -11.22 7.46
C VAL A 102 8.12 -12.68 7.51
N ARG A 103 9.10 -13.00 8.36
CA ARG A 103 9.61 -14.37 8.50
C ARG A 103 8.54 -15.34 8.98
N ARG A 104 7.82 -14.98 10.06
CA ARG A 104 6.73 -15.82 10.63
C ARG A 104 5.59 -15.99 9.64
N ALA A 105 5.21 -14.95 8.95
CA ALA A 105 4.15 -15.00 7.95
C ALA A 105 4.54 -15.92 6.77
N TYR A 106 5.79 -15.85 6.32
CA TYR A 106 6.25 -16.74 5.26
C TYR A 106 6.27 -18.21 5.69
N GLU A 107 6.71 -18.50 6.89
CA GLU A 107 6.67 -19.87 7.46
C GLU A 107 5.24 -20.38 7.62
N HIS A 108 4.30 -19.52 8.00
CA HIS A 108 2.91 -19.87 8.25
C HIS A 108 2.08 -19.94 6.95
N TYR A 109 2.25 -18.99 6.02
CA TYR A 109 1.35 -18.83 4.88
C TYR A 109 2.00 -19.12 3.51
N GLY A 110 3.29 -18.87 3.34
CA GLY A 110 3.99 -18.94 2.08
C GLY A 110 4.23 -17.55 1.50
N ARG A 111 4.10 -17.40 0.18
CA ARG A 111 4.44 -16.15 -0.53
C ARG A 111 3.34 -15.08 -0.38
N PHE A 112 3.77 -13.84 -0.22
CA PHE A 112 2.92 -12.63 -0.17
C PHE A 112 3.75 -11.41 -0.59
N THR A 113 3.11 -10.24 -0.70
CA THR A 113 3.78 -8.96 -0.89
C THR A 113 4.04 -8.30 0.48
N VAL A 114 5.25 -7.84 0.74
CA VAL A 114 5.55 -7.03 1.94
C VAL A 114 5.23 -5.58 1.64
N ASN A 115 4.34 -4.97 2.41
CA ASN A 115 4.02 -3.54 2.31
C ASN A 115 4.67 -2.81 3.50
N ASP A 116 5.83 -2.19 3.25
CA ASP A 116 6.63 -1.55 4.29
C ASP A 116 6.62 -0.02 4.16
N ILE A 117 5.93 0.62 5.10
CA ILE A 117 5.82 2.09 5.16
C ILE A 117 7.16 2.80 5.38
N SER A 118 8.18 2.08 5.84
CA SER A 118 9.53 2.62 6.12
C SER A 118 10.54 2.34 5.02
N ALA A 119 10.17 1.59 4.00
CA ALA A 119 11.10 1.14 2.96
C ALA A 119 12.36 0.44 3.52
N GLY A 120 12.24 -0.29 4.65
CA GLY A 120 13.33 -1.00 5.32
C GLY A 120 14.17 -0.14 6.27
N GLU A 121 13.83 1.13 6.49
CA GLU A 121 14.62 2.03 7.35
C GLU A 121 14.38 1.80 8.86
N GLN A 122 13.27 1.15 9.24
CA GLN A 122 12.93 0.90 10.65
C GLN A 122 13.40 -0.47 11.18
N ASP A 123 13.79 -1.38 10.30
CA ASP A 123 14.32 -2.71 10.66
C ASP A 123 15.48 -3.08 9.73
N GLU A 124 16.70 -3.09 10.25
CA GLU A 124 17.94 -3.40 9.51
C GLU A 124 17.95 -4.80 8.85
N HIS A 125 17.09 -5.71 9.32
CA HIS A 125 16.99 -7.07 8.78
C HIS A 125 15.89 -7.20 7.70
N MET A 126 15.07 -6.17 7.47
CA MET A 126 13.93 -6.23 6.57
C MET A 126 14.36 -6.59 5.14
N VAL A 127 15.27 -5.81 4.56
CA VAL A 127 15.68 -5.96 3.15
C VAL A 127 16.32 -7.32 2.90
N ALA A 128 17.26 -7.73 3.78
CA ALA A 128 17.89 -9.05 3.69
C ALA A 128 16.88 -10.20 3.82
N THR A 129 15.85 -10.04 4.65
CA THR A 129 14.79 -11.06 4.81
C THR A 129 13.93 -11.16 3.54
N VAL A 130 13.49 -10.02 2.99
CA VAL A 130 12.69 -9.97 1.76
C VAL A 130 13.46 -10.56 0.57
N ALA A 131 14.73 -10.15 0.39
CA ALA A 131 15.59 -10.65 -0.68
C ALA A 131 15.78 -12.18 -0.59
N ARG A 132 16.12 -12.70 0.60
CA ARG A 132 16.29 -14.13 0.84
C ARG A 132 15.04 -14.95 0.53
N LEU A 133 13.86 -14.43 0.88
CA LEU A 133 12.58 -15.11 0.67
C LEU A 133 12.03 -14.89 -0.75
N GLY A 134 12.63 -13.97 -1.52
CA GLY A 134 12.23 -13.65 -2.88
C GLY A 134 10.80 -13.11 -2.95
N LEU A 135 10.41 -12.23 -2.02
CA LEU A 135 9.07 -11.65 -1.96
C LEU A 135 8.97 -10.36 -2.79
N GLU A 136 7.76 -9.99 -3.21
CA GLU A 136 7.47 -8.63 -3.68
C GLU A 136 7.54 -7.65 -2.51
N TYR A 137 7.98 -6.43 -2.77
CA TYR A 137 8.21 -5.43 -1.76
C TYR A 137 7.69 -4.05 -2.17
N VAL A 138 6.78 -3.51 -1.37
CA VAL A 138 6.34 -2.11 -1.50
C VAL A 138 7.23 -1.25 -0.62
N ALA A 139 7.98 -0.34 -1.25
CA ALA A 139 8.82 0.64 -0.59
C ALA A 139 8.12 2.00 -0.60
N MET A 140 7.70 2.48 0.59
CA MET A 140 6.98 3.74 0.71
C MET A 140 7.90 4.86 1.19
N HIS A 141 7.70 6.08 0.63
CA HIS A 141 8.34 7.29 1.14
C HIS A 141 7.64 7.82 2.38
N MET A 142 8.36 7.86 3.48
CA MET A 142 7.99 8.52 4.73
C MET A 142 9.18 9.29 5.30
N ARG A 143 8.96 10.32 6.11
CA ARG A 143 9.98 10.99 6.91
C ARG A 143 9.62 10.87 8.39
N GLY A 144 10.60 10.50 9.21
CA GLY A 144 10.40 10.29 10.65
C GLY A 144 9.55 9.05 10.95
N ARG A 145 8.82 9.09 12.04
CA ARG A 145 7.91 8.03 12.52
C ARG A 145 6.46 8.54 12.50
N SER A 146 5.50 7.66 12.73
CA SER A 146 4.08 8.01 12.71
C SER A 146 3.70 9.15 13.66
N ASP A 147 4.41 9.30 14.76
CA ASP A 147 4.23 10.36 15.77
C ASP A 147 4.91 11.70 15.41
N THR A 148 5.98 11.67 14.60
CA THR A 148 6.79 12.86 14.27
C THR A 148 6.61 13.35 12.84
N MET A 149 6.12 12.53 11.93
CA MET A 149 6.06 12.79 10.49
C MET A 149 5.30 14.08 10.11
N GLN A 150 4.29 14.48 10.87
CA GLN A 150 3.46 15.64 10.55
C GLN A 150 4.21 16.98 10.66
N SER A 151 5.34 17.01 11.39
CA SER A 151 6.23 18.18 11.48
C SER A 151 7.32 18.21 10.40
N LEU A 152 7.50 17.14 9.64
CA LEU A 152 8.60 16.97 8.68
C LEU A 152 8.17 17.22 7.23
N THR A 153 7.46 18.33 7.02
CA THR A 153 6.87 18.67 5.71
C THR A 153 7.73 19.62 4.88
N GLN A 154 8.99 19.89 5.25
CA GLN A 154 9.88 20.75 4.48
C GLN A 154 10.67 19.94 3.45
N TYR A 155 10.62 20.38 2.19
CA TYR A 155 11.28 19.75 1.04
C TYR A 155 12.09 20.79 0.30
N ASP A 156 13.42 20.65 0.29
CA ASP A 156 14.36 21.69 -0.19
C ASP A 156 14.22 21.95 -1.70
N ASN A 157 13.95 20.90 -2.49
CA ASN A 157 13.79 21.00 -3.94
C ASN A 157 12.31 20.85 -4.37
N GLY A 158 11.38 20.91 -3.40
CA GLY A 158 9.97 20.63 -3.59
C GLY A 158 9.64 19.14 -3.46
N VAL A 159 8.40 18.86 -3.02
CA VAL A 159 7.97 17.51 -2.63
C VAL A 159 8.09 16.48 -3.76
N VAL A 160 7.81 16.86 -5.01
CA VAL A 160 7.86 15.95 -6.16
C VAL A 160 9.29 15.49 -6.42
N ALA A 161 10.23 16.44 -6.55
CA ALA A 161 11.63 16.14 -6.85
C ALA A 161 12.30 15.34 -5.72
N ASP A 162 12.10 15.75 -4.47
CA ASP A 162 12.71 15.10 -3.32
C ASP A 162 12.18 13.67 -3.12
N VAL A 163 10.86 13.44 -3.31
CA VAL A 163 10.26 12.11 -3.20
C VAL A 163 10.69 11.21 -4.36
N GLU A 164 10.73 11.72 -5.60
CA GLU A 164 11.22 10.95 -6.73
C GLU A 164 12.67 10.52 -6.51
N GLN A 165 13.54 11.46 -6.14
CA GLN A 165 14.95 11.17 -5.88
C GLN A 165 15.13 10.14 -4.76
N TYR A 166 14.38 10.28 -3.65
CA TYR A 166 14.42 9.33 -2.55
C TYR A 166 14.03 7.92 -3.02
N LEU A 167 12.89 7.79 -3.69
CA LEU A 167 12.36 6.49 -4.10
C LEU A 167 13.28 5.79 -5.12
N ARG A 168 13.84 6.54 -6.08
CA ARG A 168 14.80 5.97 -7.06
C ARG A 168 16.07 5.49 -6.38
N ARG A 169 16.67 6.34 -5.52
CA ARG A 169 17.84 5.95 -4.74
C ARG A 169 17.56 4.72 -3.89
N ARG A 170 16.42 4.72 -3.17
CA ARG A 170 16.06 3.59 -2.31
C ARG A 170 15.85 2.30 -3.11
N ALA A 171 15.20 2.38 -4.26
CA ALA A 171 15.04 1.22 -5.15
C ALA A 171 16.40 0.67 -5.62
N ASP A 172 17.37 1.52 -5.96
CA ASP A 172 18.71 1.07 -6.35
C ASP A 172 19.46 0.42 -5.17
N GLU A 173 19.30 0.93 -3.94
CA GLU A 173 19.81 0.31 -2.72
C GLU A 173 19.18 -1.07 -2.48
N LEU A 174 17.85 -1.20 -2.60
CA LEU A 174 17.12 -2.46 -2.45
C LEU A 174 17.59 -3.52 -3.48
N VAL A 175 17.84 -3.10 -4.72
CA VAL A 175 18.41 -3.98 -5.77
C VAL A 175 19.82 -4.41 -5.41
N ALA A 176 20.67 -3.49 -4.91
CA ALA A 176 22.04 -3.81 -4.49
C ALA A 176 22.06 -4.79 -3.31
N GLU A 177 21.04 -4.77 -2.44
CA GLU A 177 20.87 -5.69 -1.33
C GLU A 177 20.19 -7.03 -1.73
N GLY A 178 19.83 -7.21 -3.02
CA GLY A 178 19.42 -8.49 -3.59
C GLY A 178 17.92 -8.66 -3.85
N ILE A 179 17.11 -7.60 -3.74
CA ILE A 179 15.70 -7.65 -4.19
C ILE A 179 15.68 -7.48 -5.72
N GLU A 180 15.01 -8.38 -6.44
CA GLU A 180 14.86 -8.28 -7.89
C GLU A 180 14.05 -7.02 -8.25
N ARG A 181 14.52 -6.24 -9.23
CA ARG A 181 13.91 -4.94 -9.62
C ARG A 181 12.42 -5.02 -9.94
N ASP A 182 12.00 -6.07 -10.61
CA ASP A 182 10.60 -6.30 -11.00
C ASP A 182 9.68 -6.68 -9.84
N ARG A 183 10.26 -6.97 -8.67
CA ARG A 183 9.54 -7.22 -7.41
C ARG A 183 9.42 -5.99 -6.53
N ILE A 184 9.99 -4.85 -6.93
CA ILE A 184 9.88 -3.60 -6.20
C ILE A 184 8.68 -2.81 -6.71
N ILE A 185 7.83 -2.38 -5.78
CA ILE A 185 6.69 -1.49 -6.00
C ILE A 185 6.97 -0.22 -5.20
N LEU A 186 6.87 0.95 -5.82
CA LEU A 186 7.12 2.23 -5.16
C LEU A 186 5.79 2.87 -4.73
N ASP A 187 5.75 3.36 -3.49
CA ASP A 187 4.62 4.15 -2.98
C ASP A 187 5.10 5.56 -2.61
N PRO A 188 4.58 6.63 -3.23
CA PRO A 188 4.92 8.00 -2.88
C PRO A 188 4.57 8.41 -1.45
N GLY A 189 3.74 7.63 -0.73
CA GLY A 189 3.40 7.86 0.67
C GLY A 189 2.50 9.07 0.87
N TYR A 190 1.36 9.13 0.18
CA TYR A 190 0.36 10.18 0.37
C TYR A 190 -0.11 10.23 1.83
N GLY A 191 -0.15 11.45 2.40
CA GLY A 191 -0.56 11.66 3.80
C GLY A 191 0.55 11.45 4.85
N PHE A 192 1.73 10.97 4.44
CA PHE A 192 2.88 10.77 5.32
C PHE A 192 3.90 11.90 5.14
N ALA A 193 4.17 12.66 6.21
CA ALA A 193 5.12 13.80 6.19
C ALA A 193 4.87 14.84 5.08
N LYS A 194 3.60 15.10 4.73
CA LYS A 194 3.24 15.99 3.63
C LYS A 194 2.01 16.83 3.99
N SER A 195 2.01 18.12 3.62
CA SER A 195 0.83 18.98 3.73
C SER A 195 -0.28 18.55 2.74
N VAL A 196 -1.47 19.16 2.86
CA VAL A 196 -2.56 18.93 1.91
C VAL A 196 -2.12 19.30 0.49
N GLU A 197 -1.53 20.47 0.32
CA GLU A 197 -1.07 21.01 -0.97
C GLU A 197 0.04 20.14 -1.56
N GLN A 198 0.97 19.69 -0.73
CA GLN A 198 2.06 18.80 -1.15
C GLN A 198 1.55 17.44 -1.63
N ASN A 199 0.48 16.90 -1.01
CA ASN A 199 -0.12 15.67 -1.49
C ASN A 199 -0.77 15.83 -2.88
N TRP A 200 -1.34 17.01 -3.19
CA TRP A 200 -1.83 17.31 -4.54
C TRP A 200 -0.69 17.43 -5.55
N GLN A 201 0.38 18.16 -5.23
CA GLN A 201 1.57 18.28 -6.07
C GLN A 201 2.21 16.90 -6.33
N LEU A 202 2.19 16.02 -5.32
CA LEU A 202 2.81 14.70 -5.40
C LEU A 202 2.16 13.77 -6.43
N LEU A 203 0.98 14.07 -6.95
CA LEU A 203 0.41 13.32 -8.07
C LEU A 203 1.34 13.34 -9.30
N ASP A 204 2.16 14.39 -9.46
CA ASP A 204 3.08 14.54 -10.58
C ASP A 204 4.29 13.57 -10.52
N VAL A 205 4.55 12.92 -9.36
CA VAL A 205 5.63 11.93 -9.23
C VAL A 205 5.28 10.57 -9.86
N ILE A 206 3.99 10.27 -10.04
CA ILE A 206 3.54 8.93 -10.48
C ILE A 206 4.11 8.61 -11.87
N GLU A 207 3.91 9.49 -12.85
CA GLU A 207 4.30 9.24 -14.23
C GLU A 207 5.81 8.99 -14.41
N PRO A 208 6.72 9.81 -13.84
CA PRO A 208 8.16 9.51 -13.93
C PRO A 208 8.55 8.19 -13.25
N LEU A 209 7.97 7.83 -12.11
CA LEU A 209 8.25 6.54 -11.45
C LEU A 209 7.77 5.34 -12.25
N CYS A 210 6.60 5.45 -12.89
CA CYS A 210 6.01 4.36 -13.68
C CYS A 210 6.82 3.97 -14.93
N LYS A 211 7.84 4.75 -15.32
CA LYS A 211 8.75 4.39 -16.42
C LYS A 211 9.60 3.18 -16.11
N ASP A 212 9.94 2.98 -14.83
CA ASP A 212 10.93 2.00 -14.41
C ASP A 212 10.40 1.02 -13.35
N TYR A 213 9.31 1.37 -12.66
CA TYR A 213 8.78 0.61 -11.53
C TYR A 213 7.26 0.52 -11.56
N LYS A 214 6.72 -0.50 -10.92
CA LYS A 214 5.32 -0.52 -10.52
C LYS A 214 5.08 0.56 -9.46
N VAL A 215 3.96 1.27 -9.52
CA VAL A 215 3.61 2.30 -8.54
C VAL A 215 2.28 1.97 -7.87
N LEU A 216 2.31 1.95 -6.54
CA LEU A 216 1.15 1.87 -5.67
C LEU A 216 0.71 3.26 -5.25
N VAL A 217 -0.59 3.51 -5.29
CA VAL A 217 -1.19 4.77 -4.83
C VAL A 217 -2.29 4.50 -3.80
N GLY A 218 -2.10 5.08 -2.61
CA GLY A 218 -3.07 5.00 -1.52
C GLY A 218 -3.61 6.39 -1.15
N VAL A 219 -4.62 6.90 -1.86
CA VAL A 219 -5.26 8.22 -1.61
C VAL A 219 -6.64 8.12 -0.98
N SER A 220 -7.20 6.92 -0.88
CA SER A 220 -8.56 6.67 -0.42
C SER A 220 -8.82 7.27 0.96
N ARG A 221 -9.85 8.12 1.06
CA ARG A 221 -10.31 8.79 2.27
C ARG A 221 -9.25 9.64 3.00
N LYS A 222 -8.19 10.10 2.28
CA LYS A 222 -7.11 10.88 2.89
C LYS A 222 -7.43 12.36 3.00
N SER A 223 -6.69 13.04 3.89
CA SER A 223 -6.88 14.45 4.26
C SER A 223 -6.78 15.42 3.08
N MET A 224 -6.01 15.07 2.06
CA MET A 224 -5.95 15.84 0.82
C MET A 224 -7.30 15.96 0.09
N ILE A 225 -8.26 15.06 0.38
CA ILE A 225 -9.59 15.09 -0.20
C ILE A 225 -10.58 15.78 0.76
N TYR A 226 -10.71 15.26 1.99
CA TYR A 226 -11.77 15.70 2.88
C TYR A 226 -11.54 17.11 3.47
N LYS A 227 -10.27 17.51 3.73
CA LYS A 227 -10.00 18.83 4.30
C LYS A 227 -10.38 20.00 3.37
N PRO A 228 -10.00 20.02 2.07
CA PRO A 228 -10.42 21.08 1.17
C PRO A 228 -11.95 21.17 0.96
N LEU A 229 -12.65 20.04 1.11
CA LEU A 229 -14.10 19.96 0.94
C LEU A 229 -14.87 20.26 2.23
N GLY A 230 -14.19 20.30 3.40
CA GLY A 230 -14.85 20.45 4.70
C GLY A 230 -15.73 19.27 5.08
N LEU A 231 -15.41 18.06 4.58
CA LEU A 231 -16.17 16.83 4.78
C LEU A 231 -15.44 15.89 5.75
N SER A 232 -16.10 14.80 6.15
CA SER A 232 -15.47 13.69 6.88
C SER A 232 -14.85 12.67 5.93
N PRO A 233 -13.93 11.79 6.39
CA PRO A 233 -13.35 10.72 5.57
C PRO A 233 -14.37 9.75 4.97
N GLU A 234 -15.52 9.57 5.62
CA GLU A 234 -16.61 8.68 5.19
C GLU A 234 -17.41 9.26 4.02
N GLU A 235 -17.44 10.60 3.88
CA GLU A 235 -18.25 11.31 2.88
C GLU A 235 -17.52 11.53 1.54
N VAL A 236 -16.20 11.21 1.46
CA VAL A 236 -15.38 11.59 0.29
C VAL A 236 -15.14 10.47 -0.71
N LEU A 237 -16.05 9.52 -0.80
CA LEU A 237 -15.95 8.46 -1.82
C LEU A 237 -15.82 9.03 -3.24
N PRO A 238 -16.63 10.03 -3.70
CA PRO A 238 -16.47 10.58 -5.05
C PRO A 238 -15.08 11.18 -5.29
N GLY A 239 -14.51 11.88 -4.30
CA GLY A 239 -13.16 12.44 -4.39
C GLY A 239 -12.08 11.35 -4.43
N SER A 240 -12.25 10.27 -3.65
CA SER A 240 -11.35 9.11 -3.67
C SER A 240 -11.34 8.44 -5.04
N LEU A 241 -12.50 8.27 -5.69
CA LEU A 241 -12.62 7.68 -7.03
C LEU A 241 -12.05 8.59 -8.12
N ALA A 242 -12.25 9.90 -8.02
CA ALA A 242 -11.66 10.87 -8.96
C ALA A 242 -10.13 10.83 -8.91
N LEU A 243 -9.54 10.77 -7.71
CA LEU A 243 -8.08 10.65 -7.55
C LEU A 243 -7.56 9.26 -7.94
N ALA A 244 -8.33 8.20 -7.74
CA ALA A 244 -7.99 6.87 -8.25
C ALA A 244 -7.91 6.86 -9.79
N TRP A 245 -8.88 7.47 -10.49
CA TRP A 245 -8.85 7.64 -11.94
C TRP A 245 -7.62 8.44 -12.39
N GLU A 246 -7.32 9.57 -11.74
CA GLU A 246 -6.15 10.40 -12.07
C GLU A 246 -4.83 9.64 -11.83
N ALA A 247 -4.73 8.88 -10.74
CA ALA A 247 -3.55 8.05 -10.48
C ALA A 247 -3.33 7.01 -11.58
N MET A 248 -4.40 6.31 -12.00
CA MET A 248 -4.35 5.36 -13.12
C MET A 248 -3.96 6.02 -14.43
N ARG A 249 -4.50 7.21 -14.71
CA ARG A 249 -4.18 7.99 -15.91
C ARG A 249 -2.70 8.34 -15.98
N ARG A 250 -2.07 8.54 -14.82
CA ARG A 250 -0.63 8.81 -14.67
C ARG A 250 0.23 7.54 -14.65
N GLY A 251 -0.37 6.35 -14.68
CA GLY A 251 0.32 5.08 -14.80
C GLY A 251 0.34 4.20 -13.55
N ALA A 252 -0.26 4.64 -12.43
CA ALA A 252 -0.35 3.78 -11.24
C ALA A 252 -1.01 2.44 -11.59
N CYS A 253 -0.45 1.34 -11.10
CA CYS A 253 -0.92 -0.01 -11.39
C CYS A 253 -1.51 -0.72 -10.16
N VAL A 254 -1.32 -0.20 -8.95
CA VAL A 254 -1.94 -0.72 -7.72
C VAL A 254 -2.63 0.42 -6.98
N LEU A 255 -3.90 0.24 -6.66
CA LEU A 255 -4.70 1.19 -5.87
C LEU A 255 -5.03 0.59 -4.51
N ARG A 256 -4.47 1.15 -3.43
CA ARG A 256 -4.73 0.73 -2.04
C ARG A 256 -5.92 1.49 -1.47
N VAL A 257 -7.03 0.79 -1.17
CA VAL A 257 -8.33 1.44 -0.97
C VAL A 257 -9.15 0.84 0.19
N HIS A 258 -10.09 1.66 0.72
CA HIS A 258 -11.13 1.22 1.66
C HIS A 258 -12.39 0.72 0.93
N ASP A 259 -12.73 1.34 -0.21
CA ASP A 259 -14.00 1.17 -0.94
C ASP A 259 -13.76 0.31 -2.20
N VAL A 260 -13.65 -1.00 -2.00
CA VAL A 260 -13.22 -1.96 -3.02
C VAL A 260 -14.18 -1.99 -4.20
N ALA A 261 -15.48 -2.24 -3.98
CA ALA A 261 -16.47 -2.38 -5.05
C ALA A 261 -16.53 -1.15 -5.96
N ALA A 262 -16.56 0.06 -5.38
CA ALA A 262 -16.62 1.30 -6.15
C ALA A 262 -15.32 1.53 -6.95
N THR A 263 -14.15 1.22 -6.34
CA THR A 263 -12.85 1.36 -7.01
C THR A 263 -12.69 0.34 -8.11
N ARG A 264 -13.15 -0.91 -7.92
CA ARG A 264 -13.14 -1.95 -8.95
C ARG A 264 -13.89 -1.51 -10.21
N GLN A 265 -15.09 -0.93 -10.05
CA GLN A 265 -15.85 -0.40 -11.21
C GLN A 265 -15.05 0.67 -11.96
N VAL A 266 -14.40 1.59 -11.25
CA VAL A 266 -13.59 2.65 -11.86
C VAL A 266 -12.35 2.07 -12.56
N ALA A 267 -11.69 1.09 -11.95
CA ALA A 267 -10.54 0.41 -12.53
C ALA A 267 -10.93 -0.38 -13.81
N ASP A 268 -12.08 -1.06 -13.81
CA ASP A 268 -12.58 -1.79 -14.98
C ASP A 268 -12.93 -0.84 -16.13
N MET A 269 -13.57 0.30 -15.82
CA MET A 269 -13.83 1.35 -16.81
C MET A 269 -12.53 1.90 -17.40
N TYR A 270 -11.52 2.14 -16.56
CA TYR A 270 -10.21 2.60 -17.03
C TYR A 270 -9.51 1.56 -17.90
N ASN A 271 -9.51 0.30 -17.50
CA ASN A 271 -8.95 -0.80 -18.27
C ASN A 271 -9.64 -0.93 -19.63
N TYR A 272 -10.98 -0.83 -19.68
CA TYR A 272 -11.74 -0.80 -20.93
C TYR A 272 -11.35 0.40 -21.81
N TYR A 273 -11.32 1.62 -21.24
CA TYR A 273 -10.89 2.82 -21.95
C TYR A 273 -9.50 2.64 -22.59
N LYS A 274 -8.54 2.04 -21.88
CA LYS A 274 -7.20 1.76 -22.44
C LYS A 274 -7.22 0.82 -23.64
N THR A 275 -8.17 -0.09 -23.75
CA THR A 275 -8.27 -0.98 -24.92
C THR A 275 -8.71 -0.22 -26.17
N LEU A 276 -9.42 0.90 -26.01
CA LEU A 276 -9.89 1.73 -27.13
C LEU A 276 -8.82 2.72 -27.64
N MET A 277 -7.77 2.98 -26.84
CA MET A 277 -6.70 3.94 -27.18
C MET A 277 -5.46 3.28 -27.79
N ARG A 278 -5.48 1.97 -27.95
CA ARG A 278 -4.48 1.17 -28.69
C ARG A 278 -4.88 1.03 -30.15
#